data_ea34907cc5ab6caf17eff470ead97f59
#
_entry.id   ea34907cc5ab6caf17eff470ead97f59
#
_cell.length_a   1.000
_cell.length_b   1.000
_cell.length_c   1.000
_cell.angle_alpha   90.00
_cell.angle_beta   90.00
_cell.angle_gamma   90.00
#
_symmetry.space_group_name_H-M   'P 1'
#
loop_
_entity.id
_entity.type
_entity.pdbx_description
1 polymer ?
#
loop_
_entity_poly.entity_id
_entity_poly.type
_entity_poly.pdbx_seq_one_letter_code
_entity_poly.pdbx_strand_id
1 'polypeptide(L)'
;MLLGIDVGGTFTDAVIIDGGTIVSSAKRRTTKENLMNGITDALGAVMRGADPAQIEQVTLSTTVVTNTIVEHKEQPVDLYVVAGPGRNVDDIFPVRPVYLKGYTDHRGIVVERTDVEGTRQLANMVQSKSGTDLAAVSAKFGVRNPKEEIDIAHGLASTYTTISTGSALSGNLNFPRRTISAYFNSAVASVFKDFKNAVHHALETFHITAPVYILKADGGSLPIDTVESIPVETVFTGPAATVLGLEALRSTKDVHTVALDIGGTTTDISLWKQGKPLMTKEGVSIREYPSAVRSFAVTSVGIGGESAVRYEDGNLMVGPERLGPSVALGGTIPTLGDALIVLGNAHYGDEQKAYDAIAQIDTTIDAKTMAQRIVDTAVRVIQQGIDMVVAKENKRPIYVVADIVHPDPFVPAQLVIVGGTAASLGPIIGDQLGLPVYIPPDAAVANAIGAGVANHTMAITVHVDTKRRTMVVPELGIQDKSSSLRSANAVEAIAYDLLRDAAREQGLVPPDAMPDIEMISVEDFPVVDGWQSMERIITVKVQLKAGVSSYVES
;
A
#
# COMPACT_ATOMS: atom_id res chain seq x y z
N MET A 1 18.54 -14.32 11.66
CA MET A 1 17.10 -14.21 12.03
C MET A 1 16.49 -12.97 11.38
N LEU A 2 15.20 -13.03 10.98
CA LEU A 2 14.45 -11.91 10.44
C LEU A 2 13.51 -11.36 11.53
N LEU A 3 13.43 -10.04 11.66
CA LEU A 3 12.50 -9.36 12.56
C LEU A 3 11.44 -8.62 11.73
N GLY A 4 10.20 -9.08 11.83
CA GLY A 4 9.04 -8.44 11.20
C GLY A 4 8.23 -7.66 12.22
N ILE A 5 7.83 -6.42 11.87
CA ILE A 5 7.03 -5.56 12.74
C ILE A 5 5.87 -4.97 11.93
N ASP A 6 4.66 -5.09 12.43
CA ASP A 6 3.49 -4.37 11.89
C ASP A 6 3.02 -3.31 12.88
N VAL A 7 3.11 -2.04 12.48
CA VAL A 7 2.69 -0.89 13.29
C VAL A 7 1.29 -0.46 12.84
N GLY A 8 0.28 -1.17 13.36
CA GLY A 8 -1.12 -0.87 13.08
C GLY A 8 -1.70 0.24 13.94
N GLY A 9 -2.90 0.71 13.60
CA GLY A 9 -3.60 1.76 14.34
C GLY A 9 -4.13 1.33 15.72
N THR A 10 -4.27 0.04 15.98
CA THR A 10 -4.80 -0.53 17.24
C THR A 10 -3.76 -1.37 17.96
N PHE A 11 -3.04 -2.19 17.24
CA PHE A 11 -2.00 -3.07 17.77
C PHE A 11 -0.71 -2.92 16.96
N THR A 12 0.41 -3.13 17.65
CA THR A 12 1.73 -3.31 17.06
C THR A 12 2.11 -4.76 17.28
N ASP A 13 2.37 -5.46 16.19
CA ASP A 13 2.74 -6.87 16.17
C ASP A 13 4.23 -7.00 15.82
N ALA A 14 4.93 -7.92 16.46
CA ALA A 14 6.33 -8.22 16.13
C ALA A 14 6.57 -9.73 16.16
N VAL A 15 7.40 -10.20 15.22
CA VAL A 15 7.81 -11.62 15.13
C VAL A 15 9.31 -11.73 14.83
N ILE A 16 9.95 -12.73 15.43
CA ILE A 16 11.28 -13.17 15.03
C ILE A 16 11.15 -14.51 14.31
N ILE A 17 11.68 -14.58 13.11
CA ILE A 17 11.67 -15.77 12.23
C ILE A 17 13.11 -16.23 12.02
N ASP A 18 13.36 -17.51 12.29
CA ASP A 18 14.63 -18.15 12.02
C ASP A 18 14.46 -19.43 11.20
N GLY A 19 15.12 -19.51 10.05
CA GLY A 19 15.03 -20.66 9.16
C GLY A 19 13.60 -21.07 8.75
N GLY A 20 12.67 -20.11 8.69
CA GLY A 20 11.26 -20.36 8.37
C GLY A 20 10.40 -20.76 9.59
N THR A 21 10.93 -20.69 10.80
CA THR A 21 10.18 -20.99 12.04
C THR A 21 10.02 -19.72 12.87
N ILE A 22 8.83 -19.51 13.46
CA ILE A 22 8.60 -18.42 14.41
C ILE A 22 9.25 -18.75 15.75
N VAL A 23 10.29 -18.01 16.09
CA VAL A 23 11.01 -18.20 17.37
C VAL A 23 10.31 -17.44 18.50
N SER A 24 9.78 -16.25 18.20
CA SER A 24 9.09 -15.40 19.17
C SER A 24 8.06 -14.53 18.44
N SER A 25 6.94 -14.28 19.12
CA SER A 25 5.93 -13.33 18.63
C SER A 25 5.36 -12.49 19.76
N ALA A 26 4.96 -11.28 19.47
CA ALA A 26 4.35 -10.36 20.42
C ALA A 26 3.29 -9.50 19.75
N LYS A 27 2.19 -9.25 20.46
CA LYS A 27 1.14 -8.31 20.09
C LYS A 27 0.92 -7.32 21.23
N ARG A 28 1.03 -6.01 20.94
CA ARG A 28 0.91 -4.93 21.92
C ARG A 28 -0.08 -3.87 21.42
N ARG A 29 -0.77 -3.19 22.33
CA ARG A 29 -1.63 -2.07 21.96
C ARG A 29 -0.80 -0.89 21.45
N THR A 30 -1.19 -0.32 20.33
CA THR A 30 -0.59 0.92 19.81
C THR A 30 -1.11 2.12 20.61
N THR A 31 -0.20 2.95 21.10
CA THR A 31 -0.52 4.24 21.72
C THR A 31 -0.55 5.31 20.63
N LYS A 32 -1.72 5.87 20.33
CA LYS A 32 -1.89 6.85 19.22
C LYS A 32 -1.07 8.13 19.45
N GLU A 33 -0.90 8.54 20.71
CA GLU A 33 -0.14 9.74 21.08
C GLU A 33 1.37 9.54 20.95
N ASN A 34 1.86 8.30 20.97
CA ASN A 34 3.28 8.00 20.86
C ASN A 34 3.50 6.60 20.25
N LEU A 35 3.68 6.57 18.93
CA LEU A 35 3.95 5.33 18.18
C LEU A 35 5.20 4.60 18.67
N MET A 36 6.19 5.35 19.18
CA MET A 36 7.42 4.77 19.73
C MET A 36 7.13 3.80 20.87
N ASN A 37 6.18 4.11 21.76
CA ASN A 37 5.86 3.24 22.88
C ASN A 37 5.35 1.87 22.41
N GLY A 38 4.47 1.83 21.41
CA GLY A 38 3.98 0.57 20.83
C GLY A 38 5.08 -0.27 20.21
N ILE A 39 6.00 0.36 19.46
CA ILE A 39 7.16 -0.31 18.85
C ILE A 39 8.11 -0.82 19.95
N THR A 40 8.44 0.01 20.94
CA THR A 40 9.34 -0.35 22.05
C THR A 40 8.75 -1.49 22.88
N ASP A 41 7.46 -1.47 23.19
CA ASP A 41 6.79 -2.52 23.95
C ASP A 41 6.73 -3.86 23.19
N ALA A 42 6.49 -3.80 21.87
CA ALA A 42 6.49 -4.99 21.01
C ALA A 42 7.92 -5.57 20.89
N LEU A 43 8.93 -4.71 20.65
CA LEU A 43 10.33 -5.11 20.64
C LEU A 43 10.77 -5.70 21.98
N GLY A 44 10.46 -5.03 23.10
CA GLY A 44 10.80 -5.52 24.43
C GLY A 44 10.16 -6.86 24.78
N ALA A 45 9.04 -7.19 24.16
CA ALA A 45 8.40 -8.49 24.33
C ALA A 45 9.01 -9.57 23.43
N VAL A 46 9.21 -9.28 22.13
CA VAL A 46 9.68 -10.25 21.15
C VAL A 46 11.17 -10.57 21.31
N MET A 47 11.96 -9.60 21.78
CA MET A 47 13.40 -9.75 22.02
C MET A 47 13.77 -10.48 23.33
N ARG A 48 12.79 -10.90 24.14
CA ARG A 48 13.10 -11.63 25.38
C ARG A 48 13.80 -12.96 25.09
N GLY A 49 15.08 -13.03 25.43
CA GLY A 49 15.92 -14.20 25.22
C GLY A 49 16.51 -14.33 23.81
N ALA A 50 16.25 -13.38 22.92
CA ALA A 50 16.91 -13.30 21.62
C ALA A 50 18.16 -12.41 21.71
N ASP A 51 19.19 -12.79 20.95
CA ASP A 51 20.42 -12.00 20.82
C ASP A 51 20.25 -10.97 19.68
N PRO A 52 20.31 -9.64 19.96
CA PRO A 52 20.20 -8.61 18.94
C PRO A 52 21.20 -8.74 17.79
N ALA A 53 22.40 -9.29 18.06
CA ALA A 53 23.43 -9.49 17.05
C ALA A 53 23.08 -10.56 16.01
N GLN A 54 22.10 -11.42 16.29
CA GLN A 54 21.62 -12.44 15.36
C GLN A 54 20.49 -11.95 14.43
N ILE A 55 19.97 -10.75 14.65
CA ILE A 55 19.03 -10.13 13.74
C ILE A 55 19.78 -9.66 12.49
N GLU A 56 19.45 -10.20 11.35
CA GLU A 56 20.09 -9.91 10.06
C GLU A 56 19.33 -8.81 9.29
N GLN A 57 18.01 -8.71 9.53
CA GLN A 57 17.13 -7.76 8.87
C GLN A 57 15.95 -7.41 9.74
N VAL A 58 15.56 -6.14 9.71
CA VAL A 58 14.30 -5.63 10.28
C VAL A 58 13.44 -5.13 9.16
N THR A 59 12.20 -5.62 9.03
CA THR A 59 11.24 -5.09 8.05
C THR A 59 9.95 -4.69 8.76
N LEU A 60 9.48 -3.47 8.45
CA LEU A 60 8.27 -2.92 9.05
C LEU A 60 7.17 -2.75 8.01
N SER A 61 5.92 -2.96 8.42
CA SER A 61 4.74 -2.34 7.82
C SER A 61 4.17 -1.28 8.76
N THR A 62 3.45 -0.31 8.23
CA THR A 62 2.87 0.78 9.04
C THR A 62 1.62 1.37 8.42
N THR A 63 0.65 1.72 9.25
CA THR A 63 -0.54 2.46 8.82
C THR A 63 -0.40 3.98 9.00
N VAL A 64 0.79 4.49 9.38
CA VAL A 64 1.01 5.91 9.70
C VAL A 64 0.64 6.82 8.53
N VAL A 65 1.17 6.54 7.33
CA VAL A 65 0.88 7.33 6.12
C VAL A 65 -0.60 7.21 5.73
N THR A 66 -1.13 6.01 5.75
CA THR A 66 -2.55 5.75 5.42
C THR A 66 -3.48 6.51 6.38
N ASN A 67 -3.24 6.42 7.69
CA ASN A 67 -4.06 7.08 8.70
C ASN A 67 -3.97 8.60 8.59
N THR A 68 -2.76 9.16 8.36
CA THR A 68 -2.57 10.59 8.14
C THR A 68 -3.45 11.11 7.01
N ILE A 69 -3.49 10.38 5.88
CA ILE A 69 -4.30 10.77 4.72
C ILE A 69 -5.80 10.56 4.98
N VAL A 70 -6.20 9.43 5.55
CA VAL A 70 -7.62 9.12 5.82
C VAL A 70 -8.23 10.06 6.85
N GLU A 71 -7.45 10.45 7.86
CA GLU A 71 -7.87 11.39 8.92
C GLU A 71 -7.73 12.87 8.51
N HIS A 72 -7.36 13.18 7.25
CA HIS A 72 -7.12 14.53 6.75
C HIS A 72 -6.12 15.35 7.59
N LYS A 73 -5.03 14.68 8.02
CA LYS A 73 -3.96 15.27 8.82
C LYS A 73 -2.67 15.54 8.04
N GLU A 74 -2.68 15.24 6.74
CA GLU A 74 -1.55 15.53 5.87
C GLU A 74 -1.31 17.05 5.76
N GLN A 75 -0.04 17.38 5.53
CA GLN A 75 0.34 18.79 5.39
C GLN A 75 -0.11 19.36 4.04
N PRO A 76 -0.45 20.67 3.98
CA PRO A 76 -0.76 21.33 2.72
C PRO A 76 0.46 21.37 1.80
N VAL A 77 0.23 21.24 0.49
CA VAL A 77 1.27 21.20 -0.54
C VAL A 77 0.91 22.18 -1.66
N ASP A 78 1.87 22.99 -2.09
CA ASP A 78 1.72 23.82 -3.29
C ASP A 78 1.98 22.97 -4.53
N LEU A 79 0.97 22.83 -5.40
CA LEU A 79 1.01 21.96 -6.57
C LEU A 79 1.29 22.77 -7.83
N TYR A 80 2.44 22.54 -8.46
CA TYR A 80 2.86 23.15 -9.73
C TYR A 80 2.67 22.20 -10.89
N VAL A 81 1.99 22.66 -11.94
CA VAL A 81 1.59 21.80 -13.06
C VAL A 81 1.92 22.45 -14.40
N VAL A 82 2.64 21.71 -15.26
CA VAL A 82 2.81 22.03 -16.68
C VAL A 82 1.86 21.14 -17.49
N ALA A 83 0.63 21.60 -17.68
CA ALA A 83 -0.43 20.82 -18.35
C ALA A 83 -0.31 20.85 -19.89
N GLY A 84 0.34 21.86 -20.47
CA GLY A 84 0.34 22.08 -21.91
C GLY A 84 -1.07 22.34 -22.48
N PRO A 85 -1.26 22.29 -23.80
CA PRO A 85 -2.57 22.45 -24.42
C PRO A 85 -3.49 21.25 -24.10
N GLY A 86 -4.79 21.51 -23.98
CA GLY A 86 -5.80 20.49 -23.76
C GLY A 86 -6.88 20.91 -22.78
N ARG A 87 -7.61 19.92 -22.22
CA ARG A 87 -8.69 20.15 -21.26
C ARG A 87 -8.11 20.66 -19.93
N ASN A 88 -8.81 21.62 -19.32
CA ASN A 88 -8.56 22.00 -17.92
C ASN A 88 -8.83 20.80 -17.00
N VAL A 89 -7.96 20.59 -16.03
CA VAL A 89 -7.95 19.42 -15.13
C VAL A 89 -8.06 19.82 -13.65
N ASP A 90 -8.56 21.02 -13.36
CA ASP A 90 -8.63 21.56 -11.99
C ASP A 90 -9.36 20.63 -11.02
N ASP A 91 -10.47 20.03 -11.49
CA ASP A 91 -11.38 19.25 -10.64
C ASP A 91 -10.87 17.84 -10.29
N ILE A 92 -9.71 17.42 -10.84
CA ILE A 92 -9.20 16.06 -10.62
C ILE A 92 -8.06 15.98 -9.61
N PHE A 93 -7.61 17.13 -9.09
CA PHE A 93 -6.52 17.19 -8.11
C PHE A 93 -7.03 17.54 -6.71
N PRO A 94 -6.31 17.14 -5.65
CA PRO A 94 -6.70 17.45 -4.27
C PRO A 94 -6.76 18.95 -3.94
N VAL A 95 -5.99 19.75 -4.70
CA VAL A 95 -5.92 21.21 -4.57
C VAL A 95 -5.90 21.83 -5.96
N ARG A 96 -6.26 23.11 -6.04
CA ARG A 96 -6.14 23.88 -7.28
C ARG A 96 -4.66 24.09 -7.62
N PRO A 97 -4.17 23.62 -8.80
CA PRO A 97 -2.78 23.78 -9.17
C PRO A 97 -2.39 25.21 -9.52
N VAL A 98 -1.10 25.49 -9.35
CA VAL A 98 -0.42 26.62 -9.96
C VAL A 98 0.03 26.20 -11.36
N TYR A 99 -0.67 26.68 -12.37
CA TYR A 99 -0.31 26.37 -13.75
C TYR A 99 0.89 27.17 -14.22
N LEU A 100 1.91 26.46 -14.68
CA LEU A 100 3.08 27.03 -15.33
C LEU A 100 2.90 26.99 -16.84
N LYS A 101 3.38 28.04 -17.52
CA LYS A 101 3.52 28.01 -18.99
C LYS A 101 4.62 27.03 -19.36
N GLY A 102 4.41 26.28 -20.41
CA GLY A 102 5.32 25.26 -20.88
C GLY A 102 4.56 24.16 -21.60
N TYR A 103 5.23 23.47 -22.49
CA TYR A 103 4.64 22.35 -23.20
C TYR A 103 5.69 21.39 -23.73
N THR A 104 5.61 20.17 -23.28
CA THR A 104 6.33 19.01 -23.84
C THR A 104 5.32 18.13 -24.56
N ASP A 105 5.61 17.75 -25.83
CA ASP A 105 4.71 16.90 -26.62
C ASP A 105 4.78 15.41 -26.20
N HIS A 106 3.90 14.59 -26.80
CA HIS A 106 3.80 13.15 -26.52
C HIS A 106 5.08 12.36 -26.85
N ARG A 107 6.03 12.92 -27.55
CA ARG A 107 7.35 12.34 -27.86
C ARG A 107 8.47 12.88 -26.96
N GLY A 108 8.17 13.74 -26.00
CA GLY A 108 9.14 14.37 -25.12
C GLY A 108 9.92 15.54 -25.78
N ILE A 109 9.36 16.13 -26.85
CA ILE A 109 9.94 17.35 -27.45
C ILE A 109 9.41 18.55 -26.68
N VAL A 110 10.33 19.37 -26.16
CA VAL A 110 9.96 20.66 -25.56
C VAL A 110 9.55 21.60 -26.67
N VAL A 111 8.26 21.90 -26.77
CA VAL A 111 7.68 22.85 -27.74
C VAL A 111 7.73 24.27 -27.20
N GLU A 112 7.43 24.42 -25.90
CA GLU A 112 7.53 25.69 -25.18
C GLU A 112 8.23 25.43 -23.84
N ARG A 113 9.28 26.17 -23.55
CA ARG A 113 10.02 26.03 -22.28
C ARG A 113 9.31 26.76 -21.16
N THR A 114 9.30 26.14 -19.98
CA THR A 114 8.87 26.81 -18.75
C THR A 114 9.90 27.87 -18.35
N ASP A 115 9.42 29.05 -17.98
CA ASP A 115 10.25 30.11 -17.39
C ASP A 115 10.56 29.77 -15.92
N VAL A 116 11.73 29.16 -15.70
CA VAL A 116 12.16 28.71 -14.35
C VAL A 116 12.40 29.89 -13.42
N GLU A 117 12.94 31.02 -13.90
CA GLU A 117 13.18 32.19 -13.06
C GLU A 117 11.88 32.90 -12.67
N GLY A 118 10.94 33.04 -13.62
CA GLY A 118 9.59 33.53 -13.32
C GLY A 118 8.84 32.58 -12.36
N THR A 119 9.08 31.27 -12.49
CA THR A 119 8.52 30.27 -11.56
C THR A 119 9.04 30.46 -10.14
N ARG A 120 10.32 30.75 -9.96
CA ARG A 120 10.92 31.04 -8.64
C ARG A 120 10.31 32.28 -7.97
N GLN A 121 10.11 33.37 -8.75
CA GLN A 121 9.44 34.57 -8.24
C GLN A 121 7.98 34.27 -7.87
N LEU A 122 7.26 33.51 -8.67
CA LEU A 122 5.90 33.07 -8.41
C LEU A 122 5.83 32.20 -7.15
N ALA A 123 6.80 31.31 -6.95
CA ALA A 123 6.87 30.43 -5.78
C ALA A 123 6.90 31.19 -4.45
N ASN A 124 7.69 32.24 -4.35
CA ASN A 124 7.73 33.08 -3.16
C ASN A 124 6.37 33.74 -2.84
N MET A 125 5.61 34.12 -3.87
CA MET A 125 4.27 34.69 -3.68
C MET A 125 3.23 33.61 -3.30
N VAL A 126 3.35 32.41 -3.85
CA VAL A 126 2.46 31.28 -3.53
C VAL A 126 2.71 30.83 -2.10
N GLN A 127 3.96 30.54 -1.76
CA GLN A 127 4.38 30.08 -0.44
C GLN A 127 4.03 31.08 0.67
N SER A 128 4.18 32.40 0.41
CA SER A 128 3.81 33.43 1.39
C SER A 128 2.29 33.46 1.70
N LYS A 129 1.45 32.91 0.82
CA LYS A 129 0.00 32.80 1.03
C LYS A 129 -0.40 31.46 1.64
N SER A 130 0.21 30.38 1.21
CA SER A 130 -0.07 29.01 1.70
C SER A 130 0.61 28.74 3.04
N GLY A 131 1.78 29.30 3.28
CA GLY A 131 2.59 29.08 4.47
C GLY A 131 3.21 27.69 4.55
N THR A 132 3.19 26.91 3.45
CA THR A 132 3.75 25.56 3.41
C THR A 132 5.17 25.54 2.86
N ASP A 133 6.00 24.63 3.39
CA ASP A 133 7.36 24.37 2.89
C ASP A 133 7.41 23.17 1.93
N LEU A 134 6.24 22.70 1.49
CA LEU A 134 6.10 21.50 0.66
C LEU A 134 5.56 21.85 -0.72
N ALA A 135 6.19 21.33 -1.77
CA ALA A 135 5.72 21.47 -3.14
C ALA A 135 5.69 20.14 -3.89
N ALA A 136 4.84 20.07 -4.90
CA ALA A 136 4.83 19.00 -5.88
C ALA A 136 4.85 19.57 -7.29
N VAL A 137 5.59 18.93 -8.19
CA VAL A 137 5.76 19.34 -9.58
C VAL A 137 5.37 18.20 -10.51
N SER A 138 4.54 18.47 -11.51
CA SER A 138 4.21 17.47 -12.51
C SER A 138 4.01 18.09 -13.89
N ALA A 139 4.62 17.50 -14.91
CA ALA A 139 4.48 17.91 -16.30
C ALA A 139 3.79 16.81 -17.12
N LYS A 140 2.90 17.23 -18.04
CA LYS A 140 2.32 16.32 -19.01
C LYS A 140 3.44 15.80 -19.91
N PHE A 141 3.54 14.48 -20.06
CA PHE A 141 4.65 13.80 -20.71
C PHE A 141 6.03 13.94 -20.05
N GLY A 142 6.10 14.37 -18.78
CA GLY A 142 7.35 14.43 -18.01
C GLY A 142 8.13 13.11 -18.00
N VAL A 143 7.48 11.96 -18.08
CA VAL A 143 8.16 10.65 -18.20
C VAL A 143 8.89 10.45 -19.54
N ARG A 144 8.55 11.21 -20.58
CA ARG A 144 9.24 11.22 -21.87
C ARG A 144 10.40 12.22 -21.89
N ASN A 145 10.37 13.20 -20.98
CA ASN A 145 11.40 14.20 -20.78
C ASN A 145 11.31 14.77 -19.36
N PRO A 146 11.96 14.12 -18.37
CA PRO A 146 11.87 14.54 -16.96
C PRO A 146 12.60 15.86 -16.68
N LYS A 147 13.43 16.34 -17.61
CA LYS A 147 14.24 17.54 -17.42
C LYS A 147 13.41 18.77 -17.04
N GLU A 148 12.20 18.93 -17.59
CA GLU A 148 11.33 20.06 -17.28
C GLU A 148 10.90 20.06 -15.81
N GLU A 149 10.47 18.90 -15.28
CA GLU A 149 10.11 18.75 -13.85
C GLU A 149 11.33 18.98 -12.95
N ILE A 150 12.52 18.49 -13.35
CA ILE A 150 13.79 18.65 -12.62
C ILE A 150 14.20 20.12 -12.59
N ASP A 151 14.18 20.82 -13.74
CA ASP A 151 14.56 22.24 -13.81
C ASP A 151 13.62 23.11 -12.96
N ILE A 152 12.30 22.82 -12.98
CA ILE A 152 11.33 23.50 -12.12
C ILE A 152 11.61 23.22 -10.64
N ALA A 153 11.82 21.95 -10.26
CA ALA A 153 12.12 21.57 -8.88
C ALA A 153 13.39 22.28 -8.37
N HIS A 154 14.44 22.37 -9.18
CA HIS A 154 15.63 23.14 -8.83
C HIS A 154 15.32 24.63 -8.64
N GLY A 155 14.46 25.22 -9.48
CA GLY A 155 14.00 26.60 -9.31
C GLY A 155 13.23 26.84 -8.00
N LEU A 156 12.47 25.85 -7.54
CA LEU A 156 11.67 25.88 -6.32
C LEU A 156 12.48 25.59 -5.05
N ALA A 157 13.67 24.97 -5.14
CA ALA A 157 14.46 24.53 -3.99
C ALA A 157 14.93 25.64 -3.04
N SER A 158 14.90 26.91 -3.48
CA SER A 158 15.18 28.06 -2.61
C SER A 158 13.98 28.47 -1.73
N THR A 159 12.78 27.96 -2.03
CA THR A 159 11.52 28.35 -1.38
C THR A 159 10.93 27.18 -0.57
N TYR A 160 11.05 25.96 -1.08
CA TYR A 160 10.47 24.75 -0.47
C TYR A 160 11.55 23.80 0.01
N THR A 161 11.34 23.17 1.15
CA THR A 161 12.26 22.18 1.73
C THR A 161 12.02 20.76 1.18
N THR A 162 10.79 20.47 0.78
CA THR A 162 10.43 19.18 0.17
C THR A 162 9.73 19.42 -1.16
N ILE A 163 10.24 18.78 -2.21
CA ILE A 163 9.70 18.88 -3.57
C ILE A 163 9.63 17.49 -4.18
N SER A 164 8.42 17.03 -4.50
CA SER A 164 8.19 15.76 -5.21
C SER A 164 7.94 16.01 -6.69
N THR A 165 8.54 15.20 -7.56
CA THR A 165 8.29 15.26 -9.02
C THR A 165 7.51 14.03 -9.48
N GLY A 166 6.54 14.23 -10.38
CA GLY A 166 5.66 13.16 -10.84
C GLY A 166 6.40 12.08 -11.62
N SER A 167 7.41 12.46 -12.42
CA SER A 167 8.19 11.51 -13.23
C SER A 167 9.12 10.63 -12.40
N ALA A 168 9.66 11.10 -11.28
CA ALA A 168 10.49 10.29 -10.40
C ALA A 168 9.70 9.21 -9.65
N LEU A 169 8.41 9.47 -9.35
CA LEU A 169 7.56 8.51 -8.64
C LEU A 169 6.97 7.43 -9.54
N SER A 170 6.83 7.69 -10.83
CA SER A 170 6.28 6.70 -11.75
C SER A 170 6.62 7.03 -13.21
N GLY A 171 7.15 6.06 -13.93
CA GLY A 171 7.36 6.13 -15.38
C GLY A 171 6.09 5.96 -16.22
N ASN A 172 4.92 5.77 -15.63
CA ASN A 172 3.67 5.61 -16.36
C ASN A 172 3.23 6.92 -17.02
N LEU A 173 2.66 6.84 -18.24
CA LEU A 173 2.19 8.02 -18.99
C LEU A 173 1.01 8.75 -18.35
N ASN A 174 0.29 8.13 -17.41
CA ASN A 174 -0.91 8.69 -16.80
C ASN A 174 -0.58 9.93 -15.94
N PHE A 175 -0.60 11.10 -16.58
CA PHE A 175 -0.25 12.38 -15.98
C PHE A 175 -1.05 12.70 -14.70
N PRO A 176 -2.41 12.59 -14.65
CA PRO A 176 -3.15 12.86 -13.43
C PRO A 176 -2.72 11.99 -12.26
N ARG A 177 -2.53 10.68 -12.47
CA ARG A 177 -2.12 9.77 -11.40
C ARG A 177 -0.74 10.09 -10.84
N ARG A 178 0.22 10.46 -11.71
CA ARG A 178 1.56 10.89 -11.26
C ARG A 178 1.50 12.19 -10.46
N THR A 179 0.69 13.14 -10.92
CA THR A 179 0.49 14.42 -10.22
C THR A 179 -0.08 14.20 -8.82
N ILE A 180 -1.10 13.34 -8.69
CA ILE A 180 -1.70 12.98 -7.41
C ILE A 180 -0.68 12.28 -6.51
N SER A 181 0.12 11.34 -7.05
CA SER A 181 1.18 10.68 -6.28
C SER A 181 2.22 11.68 -5.79
N ALA A 182 2.64 12.63 -6.61
CA ALA A 182 3.60 13.67 -6.22
C ALA A 182 3.04 14.59 -5.12
N TYR A 183 1.77 14.96 -5.21
CA TYR A 183 1.07 15.73 -4.18
C TYR A 183 1.09 15.01 -2.83
N PHE A 184 0.57 13.78 -2.78
CA PHE A 184 0.52 13.02 -1.53
C PHE A 184 1.91 12.64 -1.02
N ASN A 185 2.89 12.44 -1.91
CA ASN A 185 4.27 12.17 -1.51
C ASN A 185 4.83 13.31 -0.65
N SER A 186 4.70 14.54 -1.12
CA SER A 186 5.13 15.71 -0.34
C SER A 186 4.27 15.89 0.91
N ALA A 187 2.97 15.67 0.83
CA ALA A 187 2.03 15.88 1.93
C ALA A 187 2.29 14.99 3.16
N VAL A 188 2.91 13.82 2.97
CA VAL A 188 3.20 12.86 4.05
C VAL A 188 4.69 12.77 4.41
N ALA A 189 5.54 13.57 3.78
CA ALA A 189 6.99 13.48 3.95
C ALA A 189 7.43 13.66 5.41
N SER A 190 6.88 14.65 6.12
CA SER A 190 7.26 14.91 7.51
C SER A 190 6.81 13.80 8.45
N VAL A 191 5.59 13.32 8.33
CA VAL A 191 5.07 12.25 9.20
C VAL A 191 5.85 10.95 9.00
N PHE A 192 6.27 10.66 7.77
CA PHE A 192 7.12 9.51 7.51
C PHE A 192 8.53 9.68 8.12
N LYS A 193 9.11 10.88 8.02
CA LYS A 193 10.40 11.19 8.65
C LYS A 193 10.36 11.03 10.16
N ASP A 194 9.30 11.49 10.81
CA ASP A 194 9.11 11.33 12.26
C ASP A 194 8.98 9.85 12.64
N PHE A 195 8.22 9.09 11.86
CA PHE A 195 8.10 7.65 12.03
C PHE A 195 9.46 6.94 11.88
N LYS A 196 10.22 7.27 10.82
CA LYS A 196 11.57 6.73 10.61
C LYS A 196 12.49 6.97 11.81
N ASN A 197 12.51 8.21 12.32
CA ASN A 197 13.31 8.56 13.48
C ASN A 197 12.89 7.77 14.74
N ALA A 198 11.59 7.58 14.95
CA ALA A 198 11.08 6.77 16.06
C ALA A 198 11.51 5.29 15.95
N VAL A 199 11.49 4.72 14.73
CA VAL A 199 11.96 3.35 14.48
C VAL A 199 13.45 3.21 14.81
N HIS A 200 14.30 4.09 14.29
CA HIS A 200 15.74 4.05 14.57
C HIS A 200 16.02 4.15 16.07
N HIS A 201 15.39 5.08 16.77
CA HIS A 201 15.59 5.23 18.21
C HIS A 201 15.13 3.99 19.01
N ALA A 202 14.02 3.36 18.61
CA ALA A 202 13.56 2.13 19.24
C ALA A 202 14.58 1.00 19.03
N LEU A 203 15.11 0.81 17.81
CA LEU A 203 16.09 -0.22 17.50
C LEU A 203 17.42 0.00 18.23
N GLU A 204 17.89 1.25 18.34
CA GLU A 204 19.06 1.62 19.14
C GLU A 204 18.90 1.24 20.61
N THR A 205 17.71 1.43 21.20
CA THR A 205 17.40 1.07 22.59
C THR A 205 17.58 -0.43 22.84
N PHE A 206 17.33 -1.27 21.85
CA PHE A 206 17.50 -2.73 21.91
C PHE A 206 18.83 -3.21 21.30
N HIS A 207 19.74 -2.30 20.96
CA HIS A 207 21.05 -2.60 20.35
C HIS A 207 20.96 -3.41 19.05
N ILE A 208 19.86 -3.23 18.28
CA ILE A 208 19.68 -3.87 16.98
C ILE A 208 20.34 -2.98 15.93
N THR A 209 21.37 -3.51 15.26
CA THR A 209 22.16 -2.80 14.23
C THR A 209 21.87 -3.29 12.80
N ALA A 210 20.94 -4.22 12.65
CA ALA A 210 20.55 -4.79 11.37
C ALA A 210 19.97 -3.72 10.42
N PRO A 211 20.12 -3.87 9.09
CA PRO A 211 19.50 -2.98 8.11
C PRO A 211 17.98 -2.98 8.25
N VAL A 212 17.39 -1.79 8.08
CA VAL A 212 15.96 -1.54 8.28
C VAL A 212 15.27 -1.31 6.95
N TYR A 213 14.23 -2.07 6.70
CA TYR A 213 13.41 -1.97 5.50
C TYR A 213 11.97 -1.62 5.87
N ILE A 214 11.27 -1.00 4.94
CA ILE A 214 9.85 -0.73 5.07
C ILE A 214 9.08 -1.33 3.90
N LEU A 215 7.94 -1.93 4.19
CA LEU A 215 7.06 -2.50 3.21
C LEU A 215 6.40 -1.40 2.37
N LYS A 216 6.16 -1.71 1.09
CA LYS A 216 5.40 -0.87 0.16
C LYS A 216 4.03 -1.49 -0.14
N ALA A 217 3.15 -0.69 -0.71
CA ALA A 217 1.80 -1.10 -1.09
C ALA A 217 1.76 -2.29 -2.09
N ASP A 218 2.79 -2.47 -2.89
CA ASP A 218 2.92 -3.56 -3.88
C ASP A 218 3.42 -4.89 -3.30
N GLY A 219 3.65 -4.95 -1.98
CA GLY A 219 4.17 -6.13 -1.29
C GLY A 219 5.68 -6.27 -1.33
N GLY A 220 6.40 -5.31 -1.88
CA GLY A 220 7.85 -5.27 -1.79
C GLY A 220 8.34 -4.43 -0.63
N SER A 221 9.62 -4.53 -0.32
CA SER A 221 10.26 -3.70 0.69
C SER A 221 11.45 -2.95 0.12
N LEU A 222 11.78 -1.80 0.73
CA LEU A 222 12.95 -0.97 0.43
C LEU A 222 13.61 -0.50 1.73
N PRO A 223 14.92 -0.13 1.67
CA PRO A 223 15.57 0.52 2.80
C PRO A 223 14.76 1.75 3.26
N ILE A 224 14.56 1.88 4.56
CA ILE A 224 13.72 2.95 5.13
C ILE A 224 14.23 4.35 4.75
N ASP A 225 15.53 4.51 4.57
CA ASP A 225 16.15 5.77 4.12
C ASP A 225 15.83 6.09 2.66
N THR A 226 15.77 5.08 1.79
CA THR A 226 15.35 5.24 0.39
C THR A 226 13.88 5.69 0.31
N VAL A 227 13.02 5.09 1.14
CA VAL A 227 11.57 5.38 1.17
C VAL A 227 11.28 6.78 1.70
N GLU A 228 12.18 7.43 2.43
CA GLU A 228 12.01 8.84 2.84
C GLU A 228 11.78 9.78 1.64
N SER A 229 12.31 9.43 0.46
CA SER A 229 12.07 10.20 -0.78
C SER A 229 10.74 9.85 -1.48
N ILE A 230 10.16 8.68 -1.17
CA ILE A 230 8.95 8.16 -1.81
C ILE A 230 7.92 7.64 -0.78
N PRO A 231 7.65 8.38 0.33
CA PRO A 231 6.81 7.89 1.42
C PRO A 231 5.37 7.54 1.01
N VAL A 232 4.86 8.06 -0.10
CA VAL A 232 3.54 7.69 -0.63
C VAL A 232 3.46 6.19 -1.01
N GLU A 233 4.58 5.53 -1.29
CA GLU A 233 4.63 4.09 -1.58
C GLU A 233 4.31 3.23 -0.34
N THR A 234 4.31 3.82 0.87
CA THR A 234 3.93 3.13 2.11
C THR A 234 2.44 3.25 2.46
N VAL A 235 1.63 3.82 1.57
CA VAL A 235 0.18 3.79 1.73
C VAL A 235 -0.32 2.34 1.62
N PHE A 236 -1.27 1.93 2.46
CA PHE A 236 -1.85 0.57 2.45
C PHE A 236 -0.85 -0.58 2.65
N THR A 237 0.22 -0.38 3.42
CA THR A 237 1.18 -1.45 3.73
C THR A 237 0.63 -2.51 4.68
N GLY A 238 -0.33 -2.17 5.56
CA GLY A 238 -1.03 -3.16 6.40
C GLY A 238 -1.69 -4.27 5.57
N PRO A 239 -2.60 -3.93 4.63
CA PRO A 239 -3.14 -4.90 3.69
C PRO A 239 -2.09 -5.66 2.87
N ALA A 240 -1.00 -5.02 2.47
CA ALA A 240 0.10 -5.69 1.78
C ALA A 240 0.81 -6.71 2.69
N ALA A 241 1.04 -6.37 3.95
CA ALA A 241 1.60 -7.26 4.95
C ALA A 241 0.72 -8.49 5.19
N THR A 242 -0.60 -8.30 5.28
CA THR A 242 -1.57 -9.41 5.35
C THR A 242 -1.44 -10.36 4.16
N VAL A 243 -1.41 -9.82 2.94
CA VAL A 243 -1.28 -10.63 1.72
C VAL A 243 0.01 -11.46 1.73
N LEU A 244 1.14 -10.86 2.09
CA LEU A 244 2.41 -11.57 2.20
C LEU A 244 2.43 -12.59 3.35
N GLY A 245 1.78 -12.28 4.48
CA GLY A 245 1.62 -13.22 5.58
C GLY A 245 0.85 -14.47 5.18
N LEU A 246 -0.23 -14.28 4.42
CA LEU A 246 -1.01 -15.39 3.86
C LEU A 246 -0.18 -16.22 2.86
N GLU A 247 0.64 -15.58 2.04
CA GLU A 247 1.57 -16.26 1.12
C GLU A 247 2.62 -17.05 1.90
N ALA A 248 3.26 -16.42 2.90
CA ALA A 248 4.29 -17.03 3.74
C ALA A 248 3.78 -18.27 4.50
N LEU A 249 2.55 -18.21 5.01
CA LEU A 249 1.89 -19.30 5.72
C LEU A 249 1.26 -20.35 4.78
N ARG A 250 1.46 -20.24 3.46
CA ARG A 250 0.87 -21.13 2.43
C ARG A 250 -0.63 -21.36 2.62
N SER A 251 -1.33 -20.31 3.00
CA SER A 251 -2.74 -20.39 3.41
C SER A 251 -3.70 -20.50 2.23
N THR A 252 -3.26 -20.11 1.02
CA THR A 252 -4.09 -20.10 -0.18
C THR A 252 -3.79 -21.32 -1.05
N LYS A 253 -4.85 -21.94 -1.57
CA LYS A 253 -4.78 -23.07 -2.52
C LYS A 253 -4.96 -22.58 -3.96
N ASP A 254 -4.73 -23.47 -4.93
CA ASP A 254 -4.95 -23.21 -6.36
C ASP A 254 -6.45 -23.11 -6.73
N VAL A 255 -7.23 -22.39 -5.90
CA VAL A 255 -8.65 -22.12 -6.09
C VAL A 255 -8.93 -20.64 -5.89
N HIS A 256 -10.10 -20.17 -6.33
CA HIS A 256 -10.53 -18.80 -6.04
C HIS A 256 -10.79 -18.61 -4.54
N THR A 257 -9.94 -17.85 -3.91
CA THR A 257 -9.97 -17.62 -2.46
C THR A 257 -10.33 -16.18 -2.17
N VAL A 258 -11.25 -15.97 -1.22
CA VAL A 258 -11.45 -14.68 -0.57
C VAL A 258 -10.67 -14.69 0.73
N ALA A 259 -9.72 -13.78 0.87
CA ALA A 259 -8.99 -13.63 2.12
C ALA A 259 -9.51 -12.41 2.89
N LEU A 260 -9.71 -12.60 4.20
CA LEU A 260 -10.22 -11.59 5.13
C LEU A 260 -9.18 -11.37 6.23
N ASP A 261 -8.80 -10.13 6.46
CA ASP A 261 -8.08 -9.72 7.68
C ASP A 261 -9.06 -8.99 8.60
N ILE A 262 -9.48 -9.65 9.67
CA ILE A 262 -10.46 -9.11 10.60
C ILE A 262 -9.74 -8.52 11.80
N GLY A 263 -9.48 -7.22 11.72
CA GLY A 263 -8.84 -6.45 12.77
C GLY A 263 -9.81 -5.99 13.87
N GLY A 264 -9.37 -5.01 14.66
CA GLY A 264 -10.22 -4.38 15.68
C GLY A 264 -11.23 -3.38 15.09
N THR A 265 -10.90 -2.72 13.97
CA THR A 265 -11.68 -1.62 13.39
C THR A 265 -12.28 -1.96 12.03
N THR A 266 -11.53 -2.65 11.20
CA THR A 266 -11.89 -2.95 9.81
C THR A 266 -11.69 -4.42 9.49
N THR A 267 -12.33 -4.85 8.40
CA THR A 267 -12.04 -6.10 7.71
C THR A 267 -11.53 -5.77 6.32
N ASP A 268 -10.31 -6.19 6.02
CA ASP A 268 -9.69 -6.05 4.72
C ASP A 268 -9.96 -7.30 3.87
N ILE A 269 -10.46 -7.08 2.65
CA ILE A 269 -10.90 -8.14 1.73
C ILE A 269 -9.96 -8.15 0.53
N SER A 270 -9.30 -9.27 0.27
CA SER A 270 -8.49 -9.50 -0.93
C SER A 270 -8.95 -10.74 -1.68
N LEU A 271 -8.81 -10.71 -3.01
CA LEU A 271 -9.16 -11.83 -3.88
C LEU A 271 -7.88 -12.50 -4.42
N TRP A 272 -7.93 -13.83 -4.48
CA TRP A 272 -6.83 -14.66 -4.94
C TRP A 272 -7.30 -15.61 -6.03
N LYS A 273 -6.62 -15.62 -7.16
CA LYS A 273 -6.81 -16.57 -8.25
C LYS A 273 -5.64 -17.55 -8.31
N GLN A 274 -5.90 -18.85 -8.21
CA GLN A 274 -4.88 -19.89 -8.34
C GLN A 274 -3.66 -19.64 -7.42
N GLY A 275 -3.94 -19.34 -6.14
CA GLY A 275 -2.90 -19.09 -5.15
C GLY A 275 -2.18 -17.74 -5.27
N LYS A 276 -2.58 -16.86 -6.21
CA LYS A 276 -1.96 -15.54 -6.42
C LYS A 276 -2.90 -14.41 -6.07
N PRO A 277 -2.44 -13.41 -5.29
CA PRO A 277 -3.24 -12.23 -4.96
C PRO A 277 -3.47 -11.36 -6.18
N LEU A 278 -4.64 -10.75 -6.28
CA LEU A 278 -4.92 -9.78 -7.34
C LEU A 278 -4.29 -8.42 -7.03
N MET A 279 -3.77 -7.79 -8.08
CA MET A 279 -3.15 -6.46 -8.04
C MET A 279 -4.05 -5.41 -8.69
N THR A 280 -3.90 -4.14 -8.28
CA THR A 280 -4.47 -3.01 -9.03
C THR A 280 -3.69 -2.82 -10.32
N LYS A 281 -4.40 -2.70 -11.46
CA LYS A 281 -3.73 -2.58 -12.78
C LYS A 281 -3.00 -1.25 -12.96
N GLU A 282 -3.62 -0.14 -12.53
CA GLU A 282 -3.13 1.22 -12.81
C GLU A 282 -2.67 1.98 -11.58
N GLY A 283 -2.76 1.40 -10.41
CA GLY A 283 -2.50 2.00 -9.12
C GLY A 283 -3.76 2.14 -8.26
N VAL A 284 -3.56 2.41 -7.00
CA VAL A 284 -4.63 2.52 -6.00
C VAL A 284 -5.20 3.95 -5.96
N SER A 285 -6.44 4.09 -5.53
CA SER A 285 -6.97 5.41 -5.19
C SER A 285 -6.59 5.76 -3.75
N ILE A 286 -6.08 6.97 -3.57
CA ILE A 286 -5.82 7.57 -2.27
C ILE A 286 -7.00 8.51 -2.01
N ARG A 287 -7.90 8.14 -1.11
CA ARG A 287 -9.27 8.66 -1.03
C ARG A 287 -9.98 8.49 -2.38
N GLU A 288 -10.60 9.56 -2.91
CA GLU A 288 -11.24 9.59 -4.23
C GLU A 288 -10.24 9.80 -5.40
N TYR A 289 -8.97 10.11 -5.12
CA TYR A 289 -7.97 10.49 -6.13
C TYR A 289 -7.19 9.27 -6.63
N PRO A 290 -7.28 8.92 -7.92
CA PRO A 290 -6.52 7.82 -8.50
C PRO A 290 -5.01 8.14 -8.53
N SER A 291 -4.18 7.35 -7.85
CA SER A 291 -2.72 7.50 -7.82
C SER A 291 -2.00 6.54 -8.76
N ALA A 292 -0.69 6.72 -8.93
CA ALA A 292 0.17 5.80 -9.65
C ALA A 292 0.80 4.72 -8.74
N VAL A 293 0.51 4.73 -7.43
CA VAL A 293 1.04 3.77 -6.46
C VAL A 293 0.47 2.39 -6.73
N ARG A 294 1.32 1.41 -7.03
CA ARG A 294 0.91 0.02 -7.20
C ARG A 294 0.56 -0.58 -5.85
N SER A 295 -0.49 -1.41 -5.82
CA SER A 295 -0.96 -2.06 -4.60
C SER A 295 -1.65 -3.36 -4.92
N PHE A 296 -1.73 -4.26 -3.96
CA PHE A 296 -2.70 -5.34 -4.00
C PHE A 296 -4.12 -4.79 -4.11
N ALA A 297 -5.00 -5.55 -4.76
CA ALA A 297 -6.42 -5.20 -4.86
C ALA A 297 -7.14 -5.56 -3.56
N VAL A 298 -7.05 -4.68 -2.58
CA VAL A 298 -7.69 -4.84 -1.27
C VAL A 298 -8.81 -3.80 -1.11
N THR A 299 -9.86 -4.18 -0.44
CA THR A 299 -11.00 -3.30 -0.09
C THR A 299 -11.30 -3.47 1.39
N SER A 300 -11.37 -2.38 2.14
CA SER A 300 -11.69 -2.37 3.54
C SER A 300 -13.18 -2.11 3.77
N VAL A 301 -13.80 -2.86 4.69
CA VAL A 301 -15.13 -2.58 5.23
C VAL A 301 -15.01 -2.22 6.70
N GLY A 302 -15.83 -1.29 7.17
CA GLY A 302 -15.76 -0.74 8.52
C GLY A 302 -16.35 -1.68 9.59
N ILE A 303 -15.96 -2.95 9.58
CA ILE A 303 -16.33 -3.96 10.57
C ILE A 303 -15.08 -4.62 11.12
N GLY A 304 -14.93 -4.58 12.46
CA GLY A 304 -13.88 -5.27 13.21
C GLY A 304 -14.34 -5.56 14.63
N GLY A 305 -13.53 -6.23 15.42
CA GLY A 305 -13.88 -6.67 16.78
C GLY A 305 -14.27 -5.53 17.73
N GLU A 306 -13.76 -4.32 17.53
CA GLU A 306 -14.07 -3.12 18.33
C GLU A 306 -15.07 -2.18 17.62
N SER A 307 -15.79 -2.66 16.58
CA SER A 307 -16.87 -1.90 15.94
C SER A 307 -17.98 -1.60 16.92
N ALA A 308 -18.31 -0.32 17.08
CA ALA A 308 -19.34 0.13 18.02
C ALA A 308 -20.72 -0.36 17.60
N VAL A 309 -21.52 -0.77 18.57
CA VAL A 309 -22.91 -1.17 18.39
C VAL A 309 -23.81 0.00 18.77
N ARG A 310 -24.70 0.39 17.86
CA ARG A 310 -25.73 1.40 18.09
C ARG A 310 -27.11 0.80 17.82
N TYR A 311 -28.06 1.17 18.65
CA TYR A 311 -29.46 0.74 18.51
C TYR A 311 -30.36 1.96 18.73
N GLU A 312 -30.95 2.45 17.64
CA GLU A 312 -31.79 3.64 17.65
C GLU A 312 -33.07 3.36 16.87
N ASP A 313 -34.23 3.64 17.46
CA ASP A 313 -35.56 3.46 16.85
C ASP A 313 -35.78 2.07 16.24
N GLY A 314 -35.28 1.02 16.90
CA GLY A 314 -35.40 -0.37 16.43
C GLY A 314 -34.36 -0.76 15.36
N ASN A 315 -33.51 0.16 14.90
CA ASN A 315 -32.45 -0.08 13.93
C ASN A 315 -31.13 -0.42 14.62
N LEU A 316 -30.60 -1.58 14.32
CA LEU A 316 -29.29 -2.05 14.81
C LEU A 316 -28.22 -1.72 13.77
N MET A 317 -27.19 -0.98 14.20
CA MET A 317 -26.00 -0.65 13.42
C MET A 317 -24.77 -1.18 14.12
N VAL A 318 -23.83 -1.75 13.35
CA VAL A 318 -22.52 -2.22 13.81
C VAL A 318 -21.46 -1.54 12.95
N GLY A 319 -20.55 -0.80 13.59
CA GLY A 319 -19.57 0.03 12.87
C GLY A 319 -20.22 1.14 12.01
N PRO A 320 -19.44 1.80 11.11
CA PRO A 320 -17.99 1.67 10.95
C PRO A 320 -17.16 2.32 12.07
N GLU A 321 -17.79 2.97 13.01
CA GLU A 321 -17.12 3.74 14.06
C GLU A 321 -16.49 2.82 15.11
N ARG A 322 -15.31 3.23 15.59
CA ARG A 322 -14.64 2.71 16.77
C ARG A 322 -14.64 3.79 17.84
N LEU A 323 -15.36 3.56 18.94
CA LEU A 323 -15.52 4.54 20.04
C LEU A 323 -14.71 4.15 21.29
N GLY A 324 -13.94 3.09 21.23
CA GLY A 324 -13.10 2.60 22.32
C GLY A 324 -12.89 1.09 22.25
N PRO A 325 -12.26 0.50 23.27
CA PRO A 325 -12.18 -0.96 23.40
C PRO A 325 -13.56 -1.55 23.75
N SER A 326 -13.70 -2.88 23.64
CA SER A 326 -14.89 -3.59 24.13
C SER A 326 -15.15 -3.29 25.62
N VAL A 327 -16.40 -3.38 26.03
CA VAL A 327 -16.79 -3.17 27.43
C VAL A 327 -16.11 -4.20 28.35
N ALA A 328 -15.92 -5.42 27.88
CA ALA A 328 -15.12 -6.43 28.54
C ALA A 328 -13.70 -5.98 28.90
N LEU A 329 -13.12 -5.04 28.11
CA LEU A 329 -11.77 -4.46 28.32
C LEU A 329 -11.80 -3.05 28.92
N GLY A 330 -12.94 -2.63 29.50
CA GLY A 330 -13.10 -1.33 30.14
C GLY A 330 -13.62 -0.23 29.22
N GLY A 331 -14.11 -0.55 28.03
CA GLY A 331 -14.85 0.38 27.19
C GLY A 331 -16.20 0.80 27.78
N THR A 332 -16.83 1.79 27.16
CA THR A 332 -18.12 2.33 27.59
C THR A 332 -19.26 2.04 26.61
N ILE A 333 -18.94 1.69 25.39
CA ILE A 333 -19.90 1.41 24.32
C ILE A 333 -19.78 -0.07 23.92
N PRO A 334 -20.91 -0.82 23.84
CA PRO A 334 -20.89 -2.21 23.38
C PRO A 334 -20.28 -2.34 21.97
N THR A 335 -19.54 -3.41 21.77
CA THR A 335 -18.86 -3.70 20.49
C THR A 335 -19.25 -5.08 19.95
N LEU A 336 -18.87 -5.35 18.69
CA LEU A 336 -18.99 -6.69 18.11
C LEU A 336 -18.26 -7.74 18.96
N GLY A 337 -17.11 -7.41 19.56
CA GLY A 337 -16.36 -8.29 20.45
C GLY A 337 -17.14 -8.67 21.71
N ASP A 338 -17.87 -7.74 22.31
CA ASP A 338 -18.73 -8.03 23.45
C ASP A 338 -19.86 -9.00 23.07
N ALA A 339 -20.44 -8.85 21.88
CA ALA A 339 -21.45 -9.78 21.36
C ALA A 339 -20.88 -11.19 21.15
N LEU A 340 -19.63 -11.30 20.60
CA LEU A 340 -18.94 -12.57 20.45
C LEU A 340 -18.67 -13.26 21.81
N ILE A 341 -18.37 -12.49 22.85
CA ILE A 341 -18.20 -13.01 24.22
C ILE A 341 -19.54 -13.58 24.73
N VAL A 342 -20.64 -12.85 24.59
CA VAL A 342 -21.98 -13.29 25.03
C VAL A 342 -22.41 -14.59 24.35
N LEU A 343 -22.01 -14.80 23.10
CA LEU A 343 -22.26 -16.03 22.33
C LEU A 343 -21.31 -17.18 22.70
N GLY A 344 -20.23 -16.91 23.45
CA GLY A 344 -19.20 -17.91 23.78
C GLY A 344 -18.19 -18.15 22.63
N ASN A 345 -18.15 -17.27 21.64
CA ASN A 345 -17.20 -17.36 20.52
C ASN A 345 -15.86 -16.66 20.82
N ALA A 346 -15.80 -15.83 21.86
CA ALA A 346 -14.61 -15.14 22.33
C ALA A 346 -14.52 -15.18 23.85
N HIS A 347 -13.30 -15.28 24.39
CA HIS A 347 -13.04 -15.35 25.83
C HIS A 347 -11.89 -14.39 26.18
N TYR A 348 -12.22 -13.18 26.61
CA TYR A 348 -11.24 -12.21 27.09
C TYR A 348 -11.92 -11.14 27.96
N GLY A 349 -11.13 -10.52 28.83
CA GLY A 349 -11.61 -9.44 29.69
C GLY A 349 -12.66 -9.89 30.73
N ASP A 350 -13.59 -9.01 31.06
CA ASP A 350 -14.69 -9.23 32.00
C ASP A 350 -15.95 -9.62 31.19
N GLU A 351 -16.18 -10.92 31.07
CA GLU A 351 -17.33 -11.48 30.32
C GLU A 351 -18.68 -11.05 30.88
N GLN A 352 -18.77 -10.82 32.21
CA GLN A 352 -20.01 -10.38 32.83
C GLN A 352 -20.37 -8.95 32.43
N LYS A 353 -19.37 -8.06 32.35
CA LYS A 353 -19.57 -6.68 31.82
C LYS A 353 -20.02 -6.67 30.37
N ALA A 354 -19.45 -7.55 29.53
CA ALA A 354 -19.92 -7.70 28.14
C ALA A 354 -21.40 -8.14 28.11
N TYR A 355 -21.76 -9.15 28.90
CA TYR A 355 -23.15 -9.63 29.00
C TYR A 355 -24.10 -8.51 29.43
N ASP A 356 -23.78 -7.80 30.50
CA ASP A 356 -24.62 -6.72 31.05
C ASP A 356 -24.78 -5.57 30.04
N ALA A 357 -23.71 -5.22 29.32
CA ALA A 357 -23.73 -4.19 28.30
C ALA A 357 -24.63 -4.57 27.10
N ILE A 358 -24.54 -5.81 26.62
CA ILE A 358 -25.39 -6.28 25.50
C ILE A 358 -26.87 -6.40 25.97
N ALA A 359 -27.12 -6.85 27.18
CA ALA A 359 -28.48 -6.96 27.74
C ALA A 359 -29.18 -5.59 27.90
N GLN A 360 -28.42 -4.52 28.07
CA GLN A 360 -28.95 -3.16 28.21
C GLN A 360 -29.32 -2.49 26.88
N ILE A 361 -28.90 -3.02 25.73
CA ILE A 361 -29.18 -2.42 24.40
C ILE A 361 -30.69 -2.44 24.12
N ASP A 362 -31.36 -3.57 24.40
CA ASP A 362 -32.80 -3.71 24.29
C ASP A 362 -33.28 -4.70 25.39
N THR A 363 -33.93 -4.18 26.41
CA THR A 363 -34.40 -4.95 27.55
C THR A 363 -35.63 -5.82 27.26
N THR A 364 -36.17 -5.74 26.04
CA THR A 364 -37.34 -6.56 25.62
C THR A 364 -36.95 -7.94 25.10
N ILE A 365 -35.66 -8.15 24.79
CA ILE A 365 -35.10 -9.43 24.33
C ILE A 365 -33.92 -9.85 25.21
N ASP A 366 -33.61 -11.14 25.24
CA ASP A 366 -32.46 -11.64 25.99
C ASP A 366 -31.11 -11.25 25.31
N ALA A 367 -30.04 -11.20 26.12
CA ALA A 367 -28.72 -10.78 25.69
C ALA A 367 -28.16 -11.65 24.54
N LYS A 368 -28.43 -12.98 24.55
CA LYS A 368 -27.92 -13.86 23.47
C LYS A 368 -28.61 -13.57 22.15
N THR A 369 -29.93 -13.34 22.18
CA THR A 369 -30.69 -12.94 20.99
C THR A 369 -30.18 -11.61 20.42
N MET A 370 -29.90 -10.62 21.29
CA MET A 370 -29.31 -9.35 20.85
C MET A 370 -27.90 -9.57 20.29
N ALA A 371 -27.04 -10.32 20.96
CA ALA A 371 -25.71 -10.66 20.49
C ALA A 371 -25.71 -11.35 19.12
N GLN A 372 -26.64 -12.27 18.88
CA GLN A 372 -26.81 -12.92 17.58
C GLN A 372 -27.18 -11.91 16.48
N ARG A 373 -28.11 -10.98 16.74
CA ARG A 373 -28.48 -9.92 15.80
C ARG A 373 -27.29 -9.01 15.45
N ILE A 374 -26.44 -8.69 16.44
CA ILE A 374 -25.24 -7.88 16.25
C ILE A 374 -24.28 -8.61 15.31
N VAL A 375 -23.98 -9.88 15.57
CA VAL A 375 -23.08 -10.69 14.75
C VAL A 375 -23.64 -10.87 13.34
N ASP A 376 -24.92 -11.19 13.19
CA ASP A 376 -25.57 -11.32 11.87
C ASP A 376 -25.52 -10.01 11.06
N THR A 377 -25.64 -8.87 11.74
CA THR A 377 -25.52 -7.56 11.07
C THR A 377 -24.08 -7.32 10.61
N ALA A 378 -23.09 -7.63 11.43
CA ALA A 378 -21.69 -7.51 11.07
C ALA A 378 -21.31 -8.41 9.88
N VAL A 379 -21.72 -9.69 9.91
CA VAL A 379 -21.45 -10.65 8.83
C VAL A 379 -22.12 -10.21 7.52
N ARG A 380 -23.34 -9.67 7.58
CA ARG A 380 -24.03 -9.14 6.39
C ARG A 380 -23.24 -8.00 5.74
N VAL A 381 -22.64 -7.10 6.52
CA VAL A 381 -21.81 -6.01 5.98
C VAL A 381 -20.54 -6.56 5.34
N ILE A 382 -19.89 -7.55 5.95
CA ILE A 382 -18.71 -8.23 5.37
C ILE A 382 -19.11 -8.94 4.07
N GLN A 383 -20.23 -9.67 4.03
CA GLN A 383 -20.75 -10.32 2.83
C GLN A 383 -21.00 -9.32 1.70
N GLN A 384 -21.65 -8.20 1.99
CA GLN A 384 -21.85 -7.14 0.99
C GLN A 384 -20.52 -6.60 0.43
N GLY A 385 -19.51 -6.48 1.29
CA GLY A 385 -18.15 -6.14 0.88
C GLY A 385 -17.55 -7.16 -0.08
N ILE A 386 -17.65 -8.45 0.24
CA ILE A 386 -17.19 -9.56 -0.62
C ILE A 386 -17.92 -9.51 -1.97
N ASP A 387 -19.24 -9.43 -1.97
CA ASP A 387 -20.06 -9.40 -3.18
C ASP A 387 -19.69 -8.22 -4.09
N MET A 388 -19.45 -7.04 -3.49
CA MET A 388 -19.03 -5.85 -4.21
C MET A 388 -17.65 -6.04 -4.88
N VAL A 389 -16.68 -6.59 -4.17
CA VAL A 389 -15.32 -6.80 -4.70
C VAL A 389 -15.31 -7.86 -5.79
N VAL A 390 -16.04 -8.96 -5.61
CA VAL A 390 -16.22 -10.02 -6.61
C VAL A 390 -16.94 -9.49 -7.85
N ALA A 391 -18.01 -8.72 -7.67
CA ALA A 391 -18.73 -8.11 -8.80
C ALA A 391 -17.86 -7.11 -9.57
N LYS A 392 -17.03 -6.33 -8.87
CA LYS A 392 -16.07 -5.40 -9.48
C LYS A 392 -15.03 -6.15 -10.30
N GLU A 393 -14.49 -7.26 -9.77
CA GLU A 393 -13.52 -8.09 -10.49
C GLU A 393 -14.14 -8.68 -11.76
N ASN A 394 -15.33 -9.25 -11.66
CA ASN A 394 -16.03 -9.89 -12.78
C ASN A 394 -16.53 -8.90 -13.86
N LYS A 395 -16.63 -7.61 -13.52
CA LYS A 395 -16.99 -6.54 -14.47
C LYS A 395 -15.77 -5.88 -15.11
N ARG A 396 -14.55 -6.31 -14.80
CA ARG A 396 -13.33 -5.73 -15.41
C ARG A 396 -13.36 -5.89 -16.92
N PRO A 397 -13.00 -4.84 -17.69
CA PRO A 397 -12.85 -4.95 -19.14
C PRO A 397 -11.84 -6.02 -19.51
N ILE A 398 -12.20 -6.88 -20.47
CA ILE A 398 -11.33 -7.94 -20.99
C ILE A 398 -10.58 -7.37 -22.19
N TYR A 399 -9.24 -7.38 -22.12
CA TYR A 399 -8.37 -6.90 -23.19
C TYR A 399 -7.59 -8.02 -23.88
N VAL A 400 -7.65 -9.24 -23.37
CA VAL A 400 -6.94 -10.40 -23.91
C VAL A 400 -7.95 -11.33 -24.59
N VAL A 401 -7.71 -11.68 -25.85
CA VAL A 401 -8.60 -12.55 -26.63
C VAL A 401 -8.81 -13.92 -25.97
N ALA A 402 -7.76 -14.47 -25.35
CA ALA A 402 -7.86 -15.74 -24.62
C ALA A 402 -8.89 -15.69 -23.49
N ASP A 403 -8.98 -14.57 -22.76
CA ASP A 403 -9.93 -14.40 -21.65
C ASP A 403 -11.38 -14.23 -22.16
N ILE A 404 -11.56 -13.81 -23.42
CA ILE A 404 -12.88 -13.76 -24.07
C ILE A 404 -13.33 -15.18 -24.48
N VAL A 405 -12.38 -15.98 -24.98
CA VAL A 405 -12.66 -17.35 -25.47
C VAL A 405 -12.82 -18.32 -24.30
N HIS A 406 -12.06 -18.11 -23.23
CA HIS A 406 -12.07 -18.93 -22.02
C HIS A 406 -12.30 -18.04 -20.80
N PRO A 407 -13.55 -17.57 -20.58
CA PRO A 407 -13.85 -16.72 -19.44
C PRO A 407 -13.64 -17.47 -18.12
N ASP A 408 -12.88 -16.87 -17.22
CA ASP A 408 -12.63 -17.36 -15.85
C ASP A 408 -13.18 -16.36 -14.83
N PRO A 409 -14.52 -16.33 -14.63
CA PRO A 409 -15.12 -15.44 -13.64
C PRO A 409 -14.68 -15.85 -12.23
N PHE A 410 -14.47 -14.87 -11.37
CA PHE A 410 -14.15 -15.12 -9.98
C PHE A 410 -15.41 -15.65 -9.24
N VAL A 411 -15.33 -16.89 -8.79
CA VAL A 411 -16.35 -17.53 -7.94
C VAL A 411 -15.67 -17.99 -6.68
N PRO A 412 -15.99 -17.43 -5.49
CA PRO A 412 -15.38 -17.85 -4.23
C PRO A 412 -15.55 -19.35 -3.99
N ALA A 413 -14.45 -20.06 -3.71
CA ALA A 413 -14.44 -21.50 -3.39
C ALA A 413 -14.03 -21.76 -1.93
N GLN A 414 -13.31 -20.81 -1.30
CA GLN A 414 -12.92 -20.89 0.10
C GLN A 414 -12.71 -19.48 0.69
N LEU A 415 -12.75 -19.41 2.01
CA LEU A 415 -12.31 -18.26 2.80
C LEU A 415 -11.00 -18.59 3.52
N VAL A 416 -10.09 -17.65 3.52
CA VAL A 416 -8.92 -17.65 4.43
C VAL A 416 -9.03 -16.43 5.32
N ILE A 417 -8.97 -16.63 6.64
CA ILE A 417 -9.27 -15.56 7.59
C ILE A 417 -8.11 -15.41 8.57
N VAL A 418 -7.59 -14.19 8.68
CA VAL A 418 -6.53 -13.79 9.61
C VAL A 418 -6.96 -12.58 10.43
N GLY A 419 -6.10 -12.11 11.31
CA GLY A 419 -6.35 -10.98 12.19
C GLY A 419 -6.82 -11.38 13.57
N GLY A 420 -6.92 -10.40 14.48
CA GLY A 420 -7.19 -10.65 15.90
C GLY A 420 -8.58 -11.20 16.20
N THR A 421 -9.55 -11.04 15.29
CA THR A 421 -10.94 -11.50 15.45
C THR A 421 -11.24 -12.75 14.61
N ALA A 422 -10.26 -13.26 13.87
CA ALA A 422 -10.40 -14.37 12.93
C ALA A 422 -10.98 -15.64 13.59
N ALA A 423 -10.43 -16.06 14.73
CA ALA A 423 -10.85 -17.27 15.42
C ALA A 423 -12.30 -17.21 15.92
N SER A 424 -12.76 -16.02 16.33
CA SER A 424 -14.08 -15.80 16.92
C SER A 424 -15.19 -15.62 15.89
N LEU A 425 -14.91 -14.91 14.80
CA LEU A 425 -15.92 -14.54 13.79
C LEU A 425 -15.83 -15.40 12.52
N GLY A 426 -14.64 -15.93 12.20
CA GLY A 426 -14.40 -16.67 10.97
C GLY A 426 -15.32 -17.86 10.75
N PRO A 427 -15.49 -18.78 11.72
CA PRO A 427 -16.41 -19.92 11.58
C PRO A 427 -17.85 -19.47 11.27
N ILE A 428 -18.33 -18.40 11.92
CA ILE A 428 -19.68 -17.87 11.70
C ILE A 428 -19.84 -17.32 10.28
N ILE A 429 -18.82 -16.61 9.76
CA ILE A 429 -18.83 -16.12 8.39
C ILE A 429 -18.89 -17.30 7.40
N GLY A 430 -18.09 -18.34 7.63
CA GLY A 430 -18.08 -19.53 6.79
C GLY A 430 -19.42 -20.23 6.73
N ASP A 431 -20.04 -20.45 7.86
CA ASP A 431 -21.35 -21.09 7.97
C ASP A 431 -22.44 -20.26 7.26
N GLN A 432 -22.45 -18.94 7.44
CA GLN A 432 -23.47 -18.07 6.81
C GLN A 432 -23.27 -17.94 5.29
N LEU A 433 -22.01 -17.94 4.80
CA LEU A 433 -21.72 -17.88 3.37
C LEU A 433 -21.72 -19.27 2.69
N GLY A 434 -21.76 -20.35 3.46
CA GLY A 434 -21.67 -21.71 2.92
C GLY A 434 -20.31 -22.02 2.28
N LEU A 435 -19.24 -21.41 2.76
CA LEU A 435 -17.89 -21.57 2.22
C LEU A 435 -16.96 -22.20 3.28
N PRO A 436 -16.07 -23.12 2.87
CA PRO A 436 -15.05 -23.64 3.77
C PRO A 436 -14.11 -22.52 4.23
N VAL A 437 -13.80 -22.50 5.52
CA VAL A 437 -12.91 -21.54 6.17
C VAL A 437 -11.61 -22.20 6.56
N TYR A 438 -10.51 -21.54 6.27
CA TYR A 438 -9.21 -21.86 6.80
C TYR A 438 -8.66 -20.66 7.60
N ILE A 439 -8.32 -20.91 8.85
CA ILE A 439 -7.62 -19.95 9.72
C ILE A 439 -6.24 -20.54 9.97
N PRO A 440 -5.16 -19.96 9.42
CA PRO A 440 -3.83 -20.49 9.64
C PRO A 440 -3.42 -20.38 11.10
N PRO A 441 -2.56 -21.27 11.59
CA PRO A 441 -1.82 -21.00 12.82
C PRO A 441 -1.12 -19.64 12.70
N ASP A 442 -0.90 -18.94 13.80
CA ASP A 442 -0.29 -17.61 13.82
C ASP A 442 -1.05 -16.51 13.03
N ALA A 443 -2.32 -16.76 12.66
CA ALA A 443 -3.20 -15.80 11.99
C ALA A 443 -3.24 -14.42 12.68
N ALA A 444 -3.05 -14.38 14.00
CA ALA A 444 -3.10 -13.16 14.80
C ALA A 444 -1.89 -12.21 14.54
N VAL A 445 -0.78 -12.72 14.02
CA VAL A 445 0.46 -11.98 13.72
C VAL A 445 0.88 -12.10 12.24
N ALA A 446 -0.05 -12.51 11.38
CA ALA A 446 0.21 -12.72 9.95
C ALA A 446 0.84 -11.48 9.27
N ASN A 447 0.43 -10.26 9.67
CA ASN A 447 0.96 -9.01 9.12
C ASN A 447 2.45 -8.83 9.46
N ALA A 448 2.86 -9.08 10.70
CA ALA A 448 4.25 -9.03 11.09
C ALA A 448 5.09 -10.13 10.39
N ILE A 449 4.52 -11.33 10.21
CA ILE A 449 5.15 -12.40 9.42
C ILE A 449 5.38 -11.92 7.99
N GLY A 450 4.33 -11.43 7.33
CA GLY A 450 4.40 -10.93 5.96
C GLY A 450 5.42 -9.80 5.78
N ALA A 451 5.48 -8.87 6.72
CA ALA A 451 6.51 -7.83 6.73
C ALA A 451 7.91 -8.45 6.83
N GLY A 452 8.13 -9.37 7.80
CA GLY A 452 9.44 -9.96 8.07
C GLY A 452 10.05 -10.73 6.90
N VAL A 453 9.22 -11.35 6.07
CA VAL A 453 9.68 -12.18 4.93
C VAL A 453 9.48 -11.52 3.55
N ALA A 454 9.13 -10.24 3.50
CA ALA A 454 8.91 -9.53 2.24
C ALA A 454 10.19 -9.44 1.40
N ASN A 455 10.10 -9.75 0.11
CA ASN A 455 11.17 -9.50 -0.85
C ASN A 455 11.41 -8.00 -1.04
N HIS A 456 12.64 -7.63 -1.41
CA HIS A 456 12.92 -6.28 -1.87
C HIS A 456 12.42 -6.07 -3.29
N THR A 457 11.77 -4.95 -3.56
CA THR A 457 11.28 -4.63 -4.90
C THR A 457 11.68 -3.25 -5.36
N MET A 458 12.01 -3.16 -6.64
CA MET A 458 12.26 -1.93 -7.37
C MET A 458 11.70 -2.08 -8.77
N ALA A 459 11.04 -1.06 -9.30
CA ALA A 459 10.51 -1.08 -10.65
C ALA A 459 11.08 0.10 -11.45
N ILE A 460 11.37 -0.12 -12.72
CA ILE A 460 11.77 0.94 -13.66
C ILE A 460 10.97 0.84 -14.96
N THR A 461 10.82 1.97 -15.63
CA THR A 461 10.16 2.08 -16.93
C THR A 461 11.13 2.66 -17.95
N VAL A 462 11.47 1.90 -18.97
CA VAL A 462 12.35 2.32 -20.05
C VAL A 462 11.50 2.78 -21.23
N HIS A 463 11.62 4.06 -21.59
CA HIS A 463 10.97 4.66 -22.75
C HIS A 463 11.99 4.88 -23.88
N VAL A 464 11.72 4.34 -25.08
CA VAL A 464 12.57 4.50 -26.26
C VAL A 464 11.76 5.09 -27.41
N ASP A 465 12.30 6.15 -28.04
CA ASP A 465 11.85 6.66 -29.34
C ASP A 465 12.94 6.40 -30.39
N THR A 466 12.73 5.43 -31.27
CA THR A 466 13.73 4.98 -32.23
C THR A 466 14.05 6.05 -33.30
N LYS A 467 13.06 6.90 -33.66
CA LYS A 467 13.28 8.01 -34.61
C LYS A 467 14.17 9.09 -34.00
N ARG A 468 13.98 9.41 -32.74
CA ARG A 468 14.78 10.39 -32.01
C ARG A 468 16.08 9.80 -31.49
N ARG A 469 16.18 8.48 -31.46
CA ARG A 469 17.29 7.73 -30.83
C ARG A 469 17.48 8.13 -29.38
N THR A 470 16.37 8.26 -28.63
CA THR A 470 16.38 8.63 -27.21
C THR A 470 15.90 7.47 -26.37
N MET A 471 16.55 7.30 -25.23
CA MET A 471 16.12 6.42 -24.13
C MET A 471 15.95 7.26 -22.87
N VAL A 472 14.85 7.05 -22.15
CA VAL A 472 14.55 7.74 -20.88
C VAL A 472 14.12 6.70 -19.86
N VAL A 473 14.71 6.77 -18.65
CA VAL A 473 14.31 5.98 -17.48
C VAL A 473 14.05 6.96 -16.34
N PRO A 474 12.80 7.42 -16.20
CA PRO A 474 12.48 8.55 -15.31
C PRO A 474 12.81 8.28 -13.84
N GLU A 475 12.56 7.05 -13.38
CA GLU A 475 12.79 6.64 -11.99
C GLU A 475 14.28 6.64 -11.62
N LEU A 476 15.17 6.52 -12.60
CA LEU A 476 16.63 6.60 -12.42
C LEU A 476 17.23 7.95 -12.86
N GLY A 477 16.40 8.88 -13.34
CA GLY A 477 16.88 10.15 -13.89
C GLY A 477 17.72 10.00 -15.16
N ILE A 478 17.68 8.85 -15.84
CA ILE A 478 18.47 8.58 -17.04
C ILE A 478 17.78 9.18 -18.26
N GLN A 479 18.53 9.93 -19.06
CA GLN A 479 18.12 10.45 -20.37
C GLN A 479 19.30 10.41 -21.32
N ASP A 480 19.31 9.40 -22.21
CA ASP A 480 20.43 9.13 -23.12
C ASP A 480 20.02 9.09 -24.58
N LYS A 481 21.03 9.20 -25.46
CA LYS A 481 20.89 8.90 -26.89
C LYS A 481 21.27 7.45 -27.15
N SER A 482 20.33 6.65 -27.67
CA SER A 482 20.59 5.26 -28.05
C SER A 482 20.21 5.00 -29.49
N SER A 483 21.21 4.58 -30.30
CA SER A 483 21.00 4.21 -31.71
C SER A 483 20.78 2.72 -31.92
N SER A 484 21.06 1.88 -30.91
CA SER A 484 21.00 0.40 -30.97
C SER A 484 19.64 -0.17 -30.57
N LEU A 485 18.81 0.57 -29.80
CA LEU A 485 17.53 0.10 -29.28
C LEU A 485 16.41 0.29 -30.31
N ARG A 486 16.25 -0.70 -31.22
CA ARG A 486 15.29 -0.63 -32.32
C ARG A 486 14.16 -1.67 -32.25
N SER A 487 14.16 -2.54 -31.26
CA SER A 487 13.13 -3.57 -31.05
C SER A 487 12.77 -3.71 -29.59
N ALA A 488 11.58 -4.21 -29.32
CA ALA A 488 11.12 -4.47 -27.95
C ALA A 488 12.11 -5.37 -27.20
N ASN A 489 12.62 -6.43 -27.82
CA ASN A 489 13.57 -7.35 -27.17
C ASN A 489 14.89 -6.65 -26.77
N ALA A 490 15.37 -5.71 -27.58
CA ALA A 490 16.58 -4.94 -27.24
C ALA A 490 16.33 -3.99 -26.06
N VAL A 491 15.14 -3.37 -26.00
CA VAL A 491 14.75 -2.51 -24.87
C VAL A 491 14.49 -3.33 -23.61
N GLU A 492 13.93 -4.52 -23.75
CA GLU A 492 13.76 -5.47 -22.66
C GLU A 492 15.10 -5.87 -22.03
N ALA A 493 16.07 -6.28 -22.86
CA ALA A 493 17.41 -6.65 -22.38
C ALA A 493 18.07 -5.53 -21.57
N ILE A 494 18.06 -4.28 -22.09
CA ILE A 494 18.64 -3.15 -21.37
C ILE A 494 17.85 -2.79 -20.10
N ALA A 495 16.52 -3.00 -20.09
CA ALA A 495 15.71 -2.77 -18.91
C ALA A 495 16.08 -3.73 -17.77
N TYR A 496 16.32 -5.02 -18.08
CA TYR A 496 16.80 -5.99 -17.11
C TYR A 496 18.19 -5.62 -16.56
N ASP A 497 19.12 -5.18 -17.42
CA ASP A 497 20.46 -4.78 -16.99
C ASP A 497 20.42 -3.54 -16.10
N LEU A 498 19.70 -2.49 -16.50
CA LEU A 498 19.54 -1.26 -15.72
C LEU A 498 18.90 -1.49 -14.36
N LEU A 499 17.86 -2.35 -14.30
CA LEU A 499 17.22 -2.67 -13.04
C LEU A 499 18.15 -3.45 -12.12
N ARG A 500 18.92 -4.42 -12.67
CA ARG A 500 19.88 -5.21 -11.90
C ARG A 500 20.97 -4.32 -11.31
N ASP A 501 21.51 -3.42 -12.10
CA ASP A 501 22.58 -2.54 -11.65
C ASP A 501 22.09 -1.55 -10.60
N ALA A 502 20.93 -0.92 -10.81
CA ALA A 502 20.31 -0.03 -9.82
C ALA A 502 19.96 -0.75 -8.52
N ALA A 503 19.47 -1.99 -8.59
CA ALA A 503 19.16 -2.80 -7.41
C ALA A 503 20.42 -3.16 -6.60
N ARG A 504 21.54 -3.43 -7.27
CA ARG A 504 22.84 -3.67 -6.60
C ARG A 504 23.37 -2.39 -5.94
N GLU A 505 23.31 -1.27 -6.63
CA GLU A 505 23.73 0.04 -6.10
C GLU A 505 22.95 0.42 -4.83
N GLN A 506 21.67 0.06 -4.77
CA GLN A 506 20.82 0.29 -3.58
C GLN A 506 20.93 -0.80 -2.52
N GLY A 507 21.76 -1.83 -2.72
CA GLY A 507 21.93 -2.93 -1.77
C GLY A 507 20.71 -3.86 -1.65
N LEU A 508 19.79 -3.85 -2.63
CA LEU A 508 18.61 -4.70 -2.64
C LEU A 508 18.92 -6.14 -3.05
N VAL A 509 20.03 -6.33 -3.74
CA VAL A 509 20.48 -7.62 -4.27
C VAL A 509 21.97 -7.77 -4.00
N PRO A 510 22.41 -8.93 -3.46
CA PRO A 510 23.84 -9.21 -3.31
C PRO A 510 24.60 -9.07 -4.64
N PRO A 511 25.88 -8.63 -4.63
CA PRO A 511 26.65 -8.40 -5.86
C PRO A 511 26.72 -9.61 -6.82
N ASP A 512 26.80 -10.81 -6.25
CA ASP A 512 26.96 -12.06 -7.00
C ASP A 512 25.62 -12.77 -7.29
N ALA A 513 24.49 -12.23 -6.79
CA ALA A 513 23.19 -12.84 -7.01
C ALA A 513 22.55 -12.35 -8.32
N MET A 514 21.80 -13.25 -8.96
CA MET A 514 20.92 -12.93 -10.08
C MET A 514 19.51 -12.71 -9.53
N PRO A 515 18.99 -11.46 -9.57
CA PRO A 515 17.64 -11.21 -9.09
C PRO A 515 16.58 -11.83 -10.00
N ASP A 516 15.47 -12.25 -9.39
CA ASP A 516 14.27 -12.64 -10.13
C ASP A 516 13.56 -11.36 -10.57
N ILE A 517 13.55 -11.10 -11.88
CA ILE A 517 12.95 -9.90 -12.48
C ILE A 517 11.73 -10.32 -13.29
N GLU A 518 10.61 -9.69 -13.02
CA GLU A 518 9.37 -9.90 -13.78
C GLU A 518 9.13 -8.77 -14.77
N MET A 519 8.63 -9.13 -15.95
CA MET A 519 8.10 -8.21 -16.95
C MET A 519 6.70 -7.77 -16.55
N ILE A 520 6.52 -6.48 -16.30
CA ILE A 520 5.21 -5.92 -15.95
C ILE A 520 4.40 -5.57 -17.20
N SER A 521 5.03 -4.91 -18.16
CA SER A 521 4.38 -4.54 -19.43
C SER A 521 5.39 -4.22 -20.52
N VAL A 522 4.99 -4.53 -21.76
CA VAL A 522 5.67 -4.09 -22.99
C VAL A 522 4.64 -3.41 -23.86
N GLU A 523 4.92 -2.19 -24.26
CA GLU A 523 4.15 -1.44 -25.25
C GLU A 523 5.06 -1.10 -26.42
N ASP A 524 4.67 -1.45 -27.62
CA ASP A 524 5.46 -1.27 -28.83
C ASP A 524 4.58 -0.74 -29.97
N PHE A 525 4.64 0.57 -30.18
CA PHE A 525 3.82 1.27 -31.17
C PHE A 525 4.63 1.67 -32.39
N PRO A 526 4.25 1.23 -33.61
CA PRO A 526 4.85 1.75 -34.82
C PRO A 526 4.45 3.20 -35.04
N VAL A 527 5.44 4.03 -35.39
CA VAL A 527 5.22 5.43 -35.80
C VAL A 527 5.25 5.49 -37.32
N VAL A 528 4.09 5.78 -37.89
CA VAL A 528 3.96 5.97 -39.35
C VAL A 528 4.48 7.35 -39.70
N ASP A 529 5.60 7.41 -40.43
CA ASP A 529 6.21 8.63 -40.93
C ASP A 529 6.51 8.45 -42.43
N GLY A 530 5.47 8.73 -43.25
CA GLY A 530 5.54 8.46 -44.67
C GLY A 530 5.45 6.97 -45.05
N TRP A 531 5.77 6.63 -46.29
CA TRP A 531 5.57 5.28 -46.85
C TRP A 531 6.68 4.27 -46.50
N GLN A 532 7.77 4.67 -45.85
CA GLN A 532 8.98 3.83 -45.72
C GLN A 532 9.65 3.75 -44.35
N SER A 533 9.20 4.42 -43.30
CA SER A 533 9.85 4.31 -42.00
C SER A 533 9.05 3.49 -41.00
N MET A 534 9.67 2.42 -40.48
CA MET A 534 9.17 1.60 -39.35
C MET A 534 9.79 2.07 -38.04
N GLU A 535 9.65 3.35 -37.72
CA GLU A 535 10.08 3.87 -36.43
C GLU A 535 9.10 3.44 -35.33
N ARG A 536 9.56 3.37 -34.11
CA ARG A 536 8.78 2.81 -32.99
C ARG A 536 8.89 3.68 -31.75
N ILE A 537 7.84 3.67 -30.95
CA ILE A 537 7.86 4.10 -29.55
C ILE A 537 7.67 2.86 -28.71
N ILE A 538 8.70 2.52 -27.93
CA ILE A 538 8.72 1.31 -27.11
C ILE A 538 8.76 1.73 -25.65
N THR A 539 7.89 1.12 -24.84
CA THR A 539 7.89 1.26 -23.38
C THR A 539 7.97 -0.11 -22.76
N VAL A 540 8.98 -0.34 -21.94
CA VAL A 540 9.17 -1.58 -21.19
C VAL A 540 9.20 -1.26 -19.71
N LYS A 541 8.38 -1.95 -18.93
CA LYS A 541 8.37 -1.86 -17.46
C LYS A 541 8.77 -3.20 -16.88
N VAL A 542 9.81 -3.18 -16.04
CA VAL A 542 10.33 -4.34 -15.32
C VAL A 542 10.37 -4.05 -13.81
N GLN A 543 10.31 -5.11 -13.02
CA GLN A 543 10.35 -5.03 -11.56
C GLN A 543 11.10 -6.22 -10.96
N LEU A 544 11.82 -6.01 -9.86
CA LEU A 544 12.21 -7.12 -8.98
C LEU A 544 10.95 -7.79 -8.46
N LYS A 545 10.89 -9.12 -8.56
CA LYS A 545 9.67 -9.87 -8.24
C LYS A 545 9.28 -9.70 -6.78
N ALA A 546 8.05 -9.24 -6.58
CA ALA A 546 7.42 -9.19 -5.26
C ALA A 546 7.11 -10.61 -4.76
N GLY A 547 6.84 -10.73 -3.46
CA GLY A 547 6.50 -11.98 -2.78
C GLY A 547 7.33 -12.18 -1.52
N VAL A 548 7.47 -13.44 -1.09
CA VAL A 548 8.13 -13.78 0.16
C VAL A 548 9.48 -14.44 -0.08
N SER A 549 10.47 -14.08 0.74
CA SER A 549 11.84 -14.65 0.72
C SER A 549 11.88 -16.06 1.31
N SER A 550 10.96 -16.38 2.21
CA SER A 550 10.83 -17.69 2.83
C SER A 550 9.38 -18.00 3.20
N TYR A 551 9.04 -19.29 3.21
CA TYR A 551 7.80 -19.76 3.80
C TYR A 551 7.99 -20.00 5.28
N VAL A 552 6.92 -19.88 6.05
CA VAL A 552 6.93 -20.04 7.50
C VAL A 552 6.15 -21.31 7.86
N GLU A 553 6.80 -22.20 8.59
CA GLU A 553 6.18 -23.38 9.17
C GLU A 553 5.70 -23.03 10.59
N SER A 554 4.45 -23.30 10.87
CA SER A 554 3.78 -23.05 12.16
C SER A 554 3.64 -24.35 12.95
#